data_551888b266967222db0da33f2936b610
#
_entry.id   551888b266967222db0da33f2936b610
#
_cell.length_a   1.000
_cell.length_b   1.000
_cell.length_c   1.000
_cell.angle_alpha   90.00
_cell.angle_beta   90.00
_cell.angle_gamma   90.00
#
_symmetry.space_group_name_H-M   'P 1'
#
loop_
_entity.id
_entity.type
_entity.pdbx_description
1 polymer ?
#
loop_
_entity_poly.entity_id
_entity_poly.type
_entity_poly.pdbx_seq_one_letter_code
_entity_poly.pdbx_strand_id
1 'polypeptide(L)'
;MAPAATDGPRIDAVGLVAGDVAATVGFYRRLGTAFPEGSTDGPHVEGDLGGVRLMIDSHAMLVGLGLDDGSGAPSRDRPRHGISLAARCASPEAVDELYARLDADGFGVSPPWDAAWGQRYAVVTDPDGTQVDLYAALPT
;
A
#
# COMPACT_ATOMS: atom_id res chain seq x y z
N MET A 1 9.52 -0.76 -28.31
CA MET A 1 9.43 -2.21 -28.00
C MET A 1 10.24 -2.50 -26.74
N ALA A 2 9.67 -3.21 -25.80
CA ALA A 2 10.38 -3.60 -24.61
C ALA A 2 11.53 -4.57 -24.95
N PRO A 3 12.67 -4.50 -24.29
CA PRO A 3 13.74 -5.48 -24.48
C PRO A 3 13.26 -6.88 -24.09
N ALA A 4 13.87 -7.90 -24.68
CA ALA A 4 13.62 -9.29 -24.29
C ALA A 4 13.95 -9.48 -22.80
N ALA A 5 13.22 -10.39 -22.16
CA ALA A 5 13.54 -10.77 -20.79
C ALA A 5 14.98 -11.27 -20.71
N THR A 6 15.71 -10.81 -19.71
CA THR A 6 17.10 -11.23 -19.45
C THR A 6 17.10 -12.15 -18.24
N ASP A 7 18.21 -12.88 -18.06
CA ASP A 7 18.41 -13.71 -16.86
C ASP A 7 18.78 -12.86 -15.63
N GLY A 8 18.81 -11.54 -15.76
CA GLY A 8 19.08 -10.63 -14.66
C GLY A 8 17.93 -10.51 -13.68
N PRO A 9 18.18 -9.90 -12.50
CA PRO A 9 17.12 -9.67 -11.52
C PRO A 9 16.06 -8.71 -12.07
N ARG A 10 14.83 -8.86 -11.58
CA ARG A 10 13.75 -7.92 -11.88
C ARG A 10 12.98 -7.65 -10.60
N ILE A 11 12.48 -6.43 -10.48
CA ILE A 11 11.68 -6.04 -9.33
C ILE A 11 10.27 -6.58 -9.55
N ASP A 12 9.83 -7.48 -8.68
CA ASP A 12 8.50 -8.11 -8.76
C ASP A 12 7.70 -7.99 -7.47
N ALA A 13 8.25 -7.33 -6.47
CA ALA A 13 7.60 -7.20 -5.17
C ALA A 13 7.91 -5.85 -4.53
N VAL A 14 7.01 -5.41 -3.68
CA VAL A 14 7.18 -4.25 -2.79
C VAL A 14 7.18 -4.75 -1.37
N GLY A 15 8.16 -4.33 -0.57
CA GLY A 15 8.25 -4.69 0.84
C GLY A 15 7.86 -3.54 1.74
N LEU A 16 7.05 -3.83 2.75
CA LEU A 16 6.66 -2.88 3.79
C LEU A 16 7.03 -3.45 5.15
N VAL A 17 7.40 -2.57 6.06
CA VAL A 17 7.61 -2.92 7.47
C VAL A 17 6.38 -2.49 8.25
N ALA A 18 5.82 -3.41 9.03
CA ALA A 18 4.61 -3.16 9.82
C ALA A 18 4.91 -3.18 11.31
N GLY A 19 4.36 -2.20 12.04
CA GLY A 19 4.33 -2.24 13.50
C GLY A 19 3.40 -3.33 14.01
N ASP A 20 2.26 -3.50 13.33
CA ASP A 20 1.26 -4.53 13.60
C ASP A 20 0.84 -5.15 12.26
N VAL A 21 1.33 -6.35 11.98
CA VAL A 21 1.08 -7.03 10.70
C VAL A 21 -0.42 -7.20 10.44
N ALA A 22 -1.20 -7.57 11.46
CA ALA A 22 -2.64 -7.77 11.29
C ALA A 22 -3.36 -6.48 10.86
N ALA A 23 -2.98 -5.34 11.44
CA ALA A 23 -3.55 -4.05 11.06
C ALA A 23 -3.22 -3.69 9.61
N THR A 24 -1.98 -3.93 9.20
CA THR A 24 -1.53 -3.65 7.83
C THR A 24 -2.22 -4.56 6.81
N VAL A 25 -2.33 -5.85 7.11
CA VAL A 25 -3.10 -6.79 6.29
C VAL A 25 -4.55 -6.32 6.15
N GLY A 26 -5.17 -5.90 7.26
CA GLY A 26 -6.55 -5.39 7.25
C GLY A 26 -6.73 -4.18 6.34
N PHE A 27 -5.77 -3.26 6.34
CA PHE A 27 -5.80 -2.10 5.44
C PHE A 27 -5.73 -2.54 3.98
N TYR A 28 -4.76 -3.36 3.61
CA TYR A 28 -4.59 -3.76 2.20
C TYR A 28 -5.73 -4.66 1.70
N ARG A 29 -6.37 -5.43 2.58
CA ARG A 29 -7.61 -6.14 2.22
C ARG A 29 -8.72 -5.19 1.80
N ARG A 30 -8.80 -4.01 2.41
CA ARG A 30 -9.78 -2.99 2.01
C ARG A 30 -9.53 -2.44 0.60
N LEU A 31 -8.29 -2.53 0.13
CA LEU A 31 -7.92 -2.18 -1.24
C LEU A 31 -8.12 -3.34 -2.23
N GLY A 32 -8.54 -4.51 -1.75
CA GLY A 32 -8.71 -5.67 -2.61
C GLY A 32 -7.47 -6.55 -2.74
N THR A 33 -6.43 -6.32 -1.94
CA THR A 33 -5.25 -7.19 -1.92
C THR A 33 -5.63 -8.58 -1.47
N ALA A 34 -5.24 -9.58 -2.25
CA ALA A 34 -5.50 -10.99 -1.95
C ALA A 34 -4.37 -11.56 -1.10
N PHE A 35 -4.74 -12.11 0.05
CA PHE A 35 -3.83 -12.87 0.91
C PHE A 35 -4.32 -14.31 0.96
N PRO A 36 -3.47 -15.32 0.69
CA PRO A 36 -3.89 -16.71 0.81
C PRO A 36 -4.41 -17.01 2.21
N GLU A 37 -5.43 -17.87 2.29
CA GLU A 37 -6.01 -18.24 3.57
C GLU A 37 -4.95 -18.89 4.48
N GLY A 38 -4.95 -18.50 5.76
CA GLY A 38 -4.00 -19.00 6.74
C GLY A 38 -2.59 -18.42 6.61
N SER A 39 -2.35 -17.49 5.68
CA SER A 39 -1.01 -16.96 5.43
C SER A 39 -0.70 -15.68 6.20
N THR A 40 -1.62 -15.17 7.04
CA THR A 40 -1.50 -13.84 7.64
C THR A 40 -1.12 -13.86 9.12
N ASP A 41 -0.73 -15.01 9.67
CA ASP A 41 -0.48 -15.17 11.10
C ASP A 41 1.00 -15.03 11.47
N GLY A 42 1.89 -14.93 10.50
CA GLY A 42 3.32 -14.92 10.74
C GLY A 42 3.94 -13.52 10.73
N PRO A 43 5.24 -13.44 11.04
CA PRO A 43 5.96 -12.17 11.01
C PRO A 43 6.33 -11.69 9.61
N HIS A 44 6.20 -12.56 8.61
CA HIS A 44 6.36 -12.26 7.19
C HIS A 44 5.12 -12.74 6.46
N VAL A 45 4.45 -11.84 5.77
CA VAL A 45 3.19 -12.11 5.08
C VAL A 45 3.30 -11.62 3.65
N GLU A 46 2.72 -12.37 2.70
CA GLU A 46 2.71 -11.95 1.30
C GLU A 46 1.29 -11.91 0.76
N GLY A 47 1.03 -10.92 -0.08
CA GLY A 47 -0.23 -10.75 -0.76
C GLY A 47 -0.03 -10.31 -2.21
N ASP A 48 -1.12 -10.27 -2.97
CA ASP A 48 -1.13 -9.85 -4.37
C ASP A 48 -1.85 -8.52 -4.51
N LEU A 49 -1.11 -7.50 -4.97
CA LEU A 49 -1.64 -6.15 -5.23
C LEU A 49 -2.28 -6.01 -6.61
N GLY A 50 -2.44 -7.11 -7.36
CA GLY A 50 -2.96 -7.07 -8.73
C GLY A 50 -1.83 -7.10 -9.76
N GLY A 51 -0.91 -8.05 -9.61
CA GLY A 51 0.24 -8.23 -10.50
C GLY A 51 1.57 -7.87 -9.87
N VAL A 52 1.56 -7.18 -8.73
CA VAL A 52 2.77 -6.91 -7.93
C VAL A 52 2.59 -7.57 -6.57
N ARG A 53 3.61 -8.30 -6.14
CA ARG A 53 3.58 -8.97 -4.84
C ARG A 53 3.87 -7.97 -3.73
N LEU A 54 3.07 -8.02 -2.68
CA LEU A 54 3.30 -7.25 -1.46
C LEU A 54 3.91 -8.17 -0.40
N MET A 55 5.05 -7.77 0.16
CA MET A 55 5.66 -8.46 1.30
C MET A 55 5.55 -7.55 2.52
N ILE A 56 5.04 -8.08 3.62
CA ILE A 56 4.90 -7.35 4.87
C ILE A 56 5.74 -8.05 5.92
N ASP A 57 6.73 -7.35 6.46
CA ASP A 57 7.58 -7.85 7.52
C ASP A 57 7.27 -7.13 8.84
N SER A 58 7.17 -7.88 9.93
CA SER A 58 6.99 -7.23 11.22
C SER A 58 8.25 -6.51 11.65
N HIS A 59 8.10 -5.32 12.20
CA HIS A 59 9.23 -4.56 12.76
C HIS A 59 9.94 -5.37 13.84
N ALA A 60 9.20 -6.07 14.70
CA ALA A 60 9.77 -6.89 15.74
C ALA A 60 10.69 -8.00 15.20
N MET A 61 10.30 -8.64 14.08
CA MET A 61 11.16 -9.62 13.43
C MET A 61 12.46 -9.00 12.94
N LEU A 62 12.39 -7.82 12.31
CA LEU A 62 13.58 -7.14 11.82
C LEU A 62 14.53 -6.73 12.94
N VAL A 63 13.99 -6.26 14.07
CA VAL A 63 14.79 -5.99 15.26
C VAL A 63 15.52 -7.24 15.72
N GLY A 64 14.80 -8.37 15.79
CA GLY A 64 15.38 -9.66 16.21
C GLY A 64 16.48 -10.17 15.27
N LEU A 65 16.43 -9.79 14.00
CA LEU A 65 17.42 -10.16 13.00
C LEU A 65 18.58 -9.16 12.90
N GLY A 66 18.56 -8.07 13.66
CA GLY A 66 19.56 -7.02 13.56
C GLY A 66 19.47 -6.18 12.28
N LEU A 67 18.30 -6.16 11.63
CA LEU A 67 18.05 -5.43 10.39
C LEU A 67 17.31 -4.10 10.61
N ASP A 68 17.05 -3.76 11.87
CA ASP A 68 16.42 -2.50 12.22
C ASP A 68 17.43 -1.35 12.11
N ASP A 69 16.97 -0.19 11.61
CA ASP A 69 17.81 1.00 11.46
C ASP A 69 17.82 1.90 12.70
N GLY A 70 17.15 1.49 13.79
CA GLY A 70 17.08 2.25 15.02
C GLY A 70 16.03 3.35 15.05
N SER A 71 15.26 3.52 13.97
CA SER A 71 14.24 4.59 13.90
C SER A 71 12.95 4.24 14.66
N GLY A 72 12.81 3.01 15.14
CA GLY A 72 11.63 2.53 15.83
C GLY A 72 10.56 1.98 14.88
N ALA A 73 9.47 1.47 15.46
CA ALA A 73 8.37 0.91 14.69
C ALA A 73 7.71 2.00 13.83
N PRO A 74 7.37 1.69 12.57
CA PRO A 74 6.67 2.64 11.72
C PRO A 74 5.27 2.91 12.27
N SER A 75 4.75 4.12 12.04
CA SER A 75 3.42 4.50 12.46
C SER A 75 2.89 5.63 11.57
N ARG A 76 1.58 5.90 11.66
CA ARG A 76 0.95 7.02 10.95
C ARG A 76 1.48 8.37 11.41
N ASP A 77 1.93 8.47 12.66
CA ASP A 77 2.48 9.71 13.22
C ASP A 77 3.88 10.03 12.67
N ARG A 78 4.49 9.08 12.00
CA ARG A 78 5.79 9.23 11.34
C ARG A 78 5.69 8.78 9.89
N PRO A 79 5.05 9.60 9.03
CA PRO A 79 4.82 9.22 7.64
C PRO A 79 6.15 8.93 6.92
N ARG A 80 6.11 7.94 6.05
CA ARG A 80 7.24 7.65 5.18
C ARG A 80 7.17 8.56 3.97
N HIS A 81 8.29 9.17 3.63
CA HIS A 81 8.39 10.08 2.50
C HIS A 81 9.22 9.46 1.38
N GLY A 82 8.99 9.91 0.16
CA GLY A 82 9.77 9.55 -1.01
C GLY A 82 9.20 8.42 -1.85
N ILE A 83 8.36 7.57 -1.31
CA ILE A 83 7.69 6.48 -2.04
C ILE A 83 6.22 6.45 -1.64
N SER A 84 5.35 6.32 -2.63
CA SER A 84 3.94 6.04 -2.43
C SER A 84 3.52 4.87 -3.31
N LEU A 85 2.45 4.18 -2.92
CA LEU A 85 1.79 3.20 -3.77
C LEU A 85 0.63 3.90 -4.45
N ALA A 86 0.33 3.51 -5.68
CA ALA A 86 -0.79 4.10 -6.41
C ALA A 86 -1.74 2.99 -6.84
N ALA A 87 -2.99 3.10 -6.41
CA ALA A 87 -4.05 2.14 -6.70
C ALA A 87 -5.01 2.74 -7.72
N ARG A 88 -5.02 2.16 -8.92
CA ARG A 88 -5.96 2.59 -9.96
C ARG A 88 -7.33 2.00 -9.69
N CYS A 89 -8.34 2.85 -9.61
CA CYS A 89 -9.73 2.47 -9.50
C CYS A 89 -10.38 2.42 -10.88
N ALA A 90 -11.53 1.73 -10.97
CA ALA A 90 -12.21 1.52 -12.25
C ALA A 90 -12.82 2.81 -12.83
N SER A 91 -13.16 3.78 -11.99
CA SER A 91 -13.81 5.02 -12.40
C SER A 91 -13.57 6.11 -11.36
N PRO A 92 -13.81 7.39 -11.71
CA PRO A 92 -13.78 8.48 -10.73
C PRO A 92 -14.72 8.25 -9.55
N GLU A 93 -15.90 7.69 -9.80
CA GLU A 93 -16.87 7.37 -8.75
C GLU A 93 -16.33 6.29 -7.81
N ALA A 94 -15.58 5.33 -8.34
CA ALA A 94 -14.95 4.29 -7.51
C ALA A 94 -13.87 4.87 -6.60
N VAL A 95 -13.15 5.90 -7.01
CA VAL A 95 -12.22 6.64 -6.15
C VAL A 95 -12.97 7.24 -4.97
N ASP A 96 -14.07 7.93 -5.24
CA ASP A 96 -14.87 8.59 -4.20
C ASP A 96 -15.42 7.58 -3.19
N GLU A 97 -15.96 6.47 -3.68
CA GLU A 97 -16.55 5.43 -2.83
C GLU A 97 -15.50 4.75 -1.95
N LEU A 98 -14.37 4.39 -2.55
CA LEU A 98 -13.28 3.74 -1.80
C LEU A 98 -12.70 4.69 -0.75
N TYR A 99 -12.47 5.96 -1.14
CA TYR A 99 -11.98 6.96 -0.19
C TYR A 99 -12.94 7.10 0.99
N ALA A 100 -14.25 7.19 0.73
CA ALA A 100 -15.23 7.36 1.80
C ALA A 100 -15.18 6.20 2.81
N ARG A 101 -15.04 4.96 2.32
CA ARG A 101 -14.92 3.79 3.20
C ARG A 101 -13.62 3.83 4.01
N LEU A 102 -12.50 4.15 3.38
CA LEU A 102 -11.21 4.22 4.07
C LEU A 102 -11.16 5.38 5.06
N ASP A 103 -11.72 6.53 4.70
CA ASP A 103 -11.80 7.68 5.59
C ASP A 103 -12.65 7.39 6.82
N ALA A 104 -13.77 6.68 6.66
CA ALA A 104 -14.61 6.25 7.78
C ALA A 104 -13.86 5.35 8.77
N ASP A 105 -12.89 4.58 8.28
CA ASP A 105 -12.02 3.74 9.09
C ASP A 105 -10.77 4.47 9.59
N GLY A 106 -10.66 5.78 9.32
CA GLY A 106 -9.59 6.62 9.84
C GLY A 106 -8.34 6.72 8.96
N PHE A 107 -8.38 6.26 7.71
CA PHE A 107 -7.20 6.23 6.84
C PHE A 107 -7.12 7.41 5.86
N GLY A 108 -8.13 8.27 5.79
CA GLY A 108 -8.17 9.39 4.85
C GLY A 108 -7.11 10.45 5.15
N VAL A 109 -6.50 11.00 4.09
CA VAL A 109 -5.54 12.10 4.16
C VAL A 109 -6.02 13.28 3.31
N SER A 110 -6.28 13.06 2.02
CA SER A 110 -6.76 14.10 1.11
C SER A 110 -8.00 13.60 0.39
N PRO A 111 -9.15 14.28 0.58
CA PRO A 111 -10.39 13.88 -0.10
C PRO A 111 -10.26 13.94 -1.62
N PRO A 112 -11.12 13.21 -2.35
CA PRO A 112 -11.06 13.21 -3.81
C PRO A 112 -11.16 14.59 -4.43
N TRP A 113 -10.33 14.84 -5.44
CA TRP A 113 -10.37 16.07 -6.25
C TRP A 113 -10.01 15.74 -7.70
N ASP A 114 -10.37 16.65 -8.60
CA ASP A 114 -9.99 16.54 -10.01
C ASP A 114 -8.63 17.19 -10.20
N ALA A 115 -7.61 16.34 -10.33
CA ALA A 115 -6.25 16.81 -10.44
C ALA A 115 -5.96 17.39 -11.83
N ALA A 116 -5.09 18.39 -11.86
CA ALA A 116 -4.75 19.10 -13.10
C ALA A 116 -4.13 18.21 -14.18
N TRP A 117 -3.61 17.04 -13.78
CA TRP A 117 -3.03 16.07 -14.72
C TRP A 117 -4.06 15.07 -15.28
N GLY A 118 -5.35 15.31 -15.08
CA GLY A 118 -6.41 14.54 -15.74
C GLY A 118 -6.92 13.32 -15.01
N GLN A 119 -6.79 13.28 -13.69
CA GLN A 119 -7.24 12.16 -12.88
C GLN A 119 -8.10 12.63 -11.71
N ARG A 120 -9.12 11.83 -11.37
CA ARG A 120 -9.74 11.90 -10.06
C ARG A 120 -8.78 11.25 -9.07
N TYR A 121 -8.42 11.96 -8.03
CA TYR A 121 -7.30 11.58 -7.17
C TYR A 121 -7.67 11.73 -5.71
N ALA A 122 -7.18 10.84 -4.87
CA ALA A 122 -7.35 10.94 -3.42
C ALA A 122 -6.13 10.31 -2.75
N VAL A 123 -5.88 10.66 -1.50
CA VAL A 123 -4.73 10.13 -0.76
C VAL A 123 -5.21 9.53 0.55
N VAL A 124 -4.73 8.34 0.84
CA VAL A 124 -4.91 7.66 2.12
C VAL A 124 -3.54 7.24 2.66
N THR A 125 -3.49 6.83 3.91
CA THR A 125 -2.27 6.30 4.52
C THR A 125 -2.58 4.94 5.15
N ASP A 126 -1.64 4.01 5.03
CA ASP A 126 -1.77 2.74 5.74
C ASP A 126 -1.43 2.91 7.24
N PRO A 127 -1.60 1.88 8.08
CA PRO A 127 -1.31 1.99 9.52
C PRO A 127 0.14 2.35 9.85
N ASP A 128 1.05 2.13 8.93
CA ASP A 128 2.50 2.34 9.14
C ASP A 128 3.01 3.65 8.54
N GLY A 129 2.11 4.49 8.02
CA GLY A 129 2.47 5.78 7.44
C GLY A 129 2.89 5.72 5.97
N THR A 130 2.64 4.61 5.28
CA THR A 130 2.85 4.52 3.83
C THR A 130 1.71 5.21 3.11
N GLN A 131 2.04 6.17 2.25
CA GLN A 131 1.04 6.86 1.44
C GLN A 131 0.54 5.95 0.33
N VAL A 132 -0.76 5.92 0.16
CA VAL A 132 -1.42 5.23 -0.95
C VAL A 132 -2.30 6.22 -1.68
N ASP A 133 -2.07 6.35 -2.97
CA ASP A 133 -2.85 7.23 -3.83
C ASP A 133 -3.94 6.41 -4.51
N LEU A 134 -5.17 6.94 -4.53
CA LEU A 134 -6.29 6.36 -5.24
C LEU A 134 -6.54 7.22 -6.47
N TYR A 135 -6.66 6.62 -7.65
CA TYR A 135 -6.85 7.43 -8.84
C TYR A 135 -7.64 6.72 -9.92
N ALA A 136 -8.23 7.50 -10.79
CA ALA A 136 -8.86 7.05 -12.03
C ALA A 136 -8.82 8.18 -13.06
N ALA A 137 -8.72 7.83 -14.33
CA ALA A 137 -8.73 8.84 -15.38
C ALA A 137 -10.07 9.57 -15.40
N LEU A 138 -10.01 10.90 -15.55
CA LEU A 138 -11.21 11.70 -15.80
C LEU A 138 -11.67 11.51 -17.25
N PRO A 139 -12.99 11.64 -17.54
CA PRO A 139 -13.47 11.63 -18.91
C PRO A 139 -12.82 12.75 -19.72
N THR A 140 -12.52 12.46 -20.98
CA THR A 140 -11.94 13.45 -21.90
C THR A 140 -13.03 14.21 -22.63
#